data_811f09166e23be11bed4a9f940d858f4
#
_entry.id   811f09166e23be11bed4a9f940d858f4
#
_cell.length_a   1.000
_cell.length_b   1.000
_cell.length_c   1.000
_cell.angle_alpha   90.00
_cell.angle_beta   90.00
_cell.angle_gamma   90.00
#
_symmetry.space_group_name_H-M   'P 1'
#
loop_
_entity.id
_entity.type
_entity.pdbx_description
1 polymer ?
#
loop_
_entity_poly.entity_id
_entity_poly.type
_entity_poly.pdbx_seq_one_letter_code
_entity_poly.pdbx_strand_id
1 'polypeptide(L)'
;MLNYARLSPSPLPIHYPIPMILKRLFGLFSNDLAVDLGTANTLVYVPDRGVILNEPSVVAIRTGSIAPDKTVLAVGQEAKMMLGRTPGNIQAIRPLKEGVIADFTIAEVMLKYFIRKVQENRFFSSPRIVICVPGGSNQVERRAIRESAITAGAREVFLIEEPMAMAIGASLPVAEPTGSLVVDIG
;
A
#
# COMPACT_ATOMS: atom_id res chain seq x y z
N MET A 1 -54.36 10.85 20.37
CA MET A 1 -54.27 9.73 19.41
C MET A 1 -53.11 10.03 18.47
N LEU A 2 -51.95 9.44 18.70
CA LEU A 2 -50.76 9.59 17.85
C LEU A 2 -50.75 8.44 16.85
N ASN A 3 -50.88 8.76 15.56
CA ASN A 3 -50.77 7.82 14.45
C ASN A 3 -49.31 7.44 14.20
N TYR A 4 -48.93 6.22 14.56
CA TYR A 4 -47.68 5.65 14.13
C TYR A 4 -47.82 5.12 12.70
N ALA A 5 -47.27 5.84 11.73
CA ALA A 5 -47.07 5.33 10.38
C ALA A 5 -46.08 4.19 10.41
N ARG A 6 -46.51 2.98 10.05
CA ARG A 6 -45.63 1.82 9.85
C ARG A 6 -44.78 2.08 8.60
N LEU A 7 -43.48 2.31 8.81
CA LEU A 7 -42.52 2.23 7.74
C LEU A 7 -42.34 0.75 7.35
N SER A 8 -42.73 0.41 6.14
CA SER A 8 -42.49 -0.90 5.55
C SER A 8 -40.98 -1.06 5.36
N PRO A 9 -40.36 -2.21 5.72
CA PRO A 9 -38.95 -2.44 5.45
C PRO A 9 -38.73 -2.49 3.93
N SER A 10 -37.79 -1.67 3.44
CA SER A 10 -37.31 -1.76 2.06
C SER A 10 -36.72 -3.15 1.82
N PRO A 11 -36.95 -3.78 0.65
CA PRO A 11 -36.36 -5.07 0.36
C PRO A 11 -34.82 -4.94 0.32
N LEU A 12 -34.14 -5.79 1.08
CA LEU A 12 -32.72 -5.93 1.06
C LEU A 12 -32.27 -6.26 -0.37
N PRO A 13 -31.13 -5.73 -0.84
CA PRO A 13 -30.65 -6.05 -2.19
C PRO A 13 -30.40 -7.56 -2.30
N ILE A 14 -31.08 -8.19 -3.26
CA ILE A 14 -30.92 -9.60 -3.57
C ILE A 14 -29.50 -9.83 -4.04
N HIS A 15 -28.70 -10.43 -3.18
CA HIS A 15 -27.32 -10.82 -3.50
C HIS A 15 -27.38 -12.05 -4.39
N TYR A 16 -27.32 -11.87 -5.70
CA TYR A 16 -27.17 -12.99 -6.65
C TYR A 16 -25.78 -13.59 -6.45
N PRO A 17 -25.64 -14.86 -6.05
CA PRO A 17 -24.33 -15.50 -5.97
C PRO A 17 -23.75 -15.59 -7.38
N ILE A 18 -22.67 -14.86 -7.64
CA ILE A 18 -21.92 -14.98 -8.89
C ILE A 18 -21.43 -16.44 -8.98
N PRO A 19 -21.74 -17.16 -10.05
CA PRO A 19 -21.36 -18.57 -10.18
C PRO A 19 -19.85 -18.71 -10.04
N MET A 20 -19.42 -19.77 -9.36
CA MET A 20 -18.02 -20.03 -8.98
C MET A 20 -17.08 -20.02 -10.21
N ILE A 21 -17.57 -20.40 -11.37
CA ILE A 21 -16.85 -20.37 -12.65
C ILE A 21 -16.57 -18.92 -13.08
N LEU A 22 -17.54 -18.00 -12.93
CA LEU A 22 -17.34 -16.58 -13.21
C LEU A 22 -16.35 -15.95 -12.22
N LYS A 23 -16.43 -16.32 -10.92
CA LYS A 23 -15.44 -15.89 -9.91
C LYS A 23 -14.02 -16.34 -10.28
N ARG A 24 -13.87 -17.53 -10.84
CA ARG A 24 -12.58 -18.06 -11.28
C ARG A 24 -12.06 -17.35 -12.54
N LEU A 25 -12.94 -17.05 -13.50
CA LEU A 25 -12.60 -16.25 -14.69
C LEU A 25 -12.25 -14.80 -14.33
N PHE A 26 -13.01 -14.17 -13.44
CA PHE A 26 -12.68 -12.83 -12.93
C PHE A 26 -11.50 -12.83 -11.96
N GLY A 27 -11.23 -13.92 -11.23
CA GLY A 27 -10.05 -14.12 -10.40
C GLY A 27 -8.75 -14.20 -11.20
N LEU A 28 -8.79 -14.70 -12.44
CA LEU A 28 -7.65 -14.68 -13.36
C LEU A 28 -7.26 -13.27 -13.82
N PHE A 29 -8.15 -12.28 -13.63
CA PHE A 29 -7.94 -10.86 -13.91
C PHE A 29 -7.94 -9.98 -12.66
N SER A 30 -7.96 -10.58 -11.46
CA SER A 30 -7.80 -9.82 -10.23
C SER A 30 -6.36 -9.31 -10.17
N ASN A 31 -6.21 -8.01 -10.36
CA ASN A 31 -4.93 -7.33 -10.24
C ASN A 31 -4.79 -6.68 -8.87
N ASP A 32 -5.33 -7.32 -7.85
CA ASP A 32 -5.23 -6.84 -6.48
C ASP A 32 -3.78 -6.93 -6.01
N LEU A 33 -3.32 -5.89 -5.35
CA LEU A 33 -1.97 -5.80 -4.79
C LEU A 33 -2.07 -5.56 -3.28
N ALA A 34 -1.17 -6.16 -2.53
CA ALA A 34 -0.89 -5.72 -1.17
C ALA A 34 0.51 -5.13 -1.12
N VAL A 35 0.65 -3.96 -0.53
CA VAL A 35 1.92 -3.25 -0.38
C VAL A 35 2.21 -3.09 1.11
N ASP A 36 3.36 -3.56 1.52
CA ASP A 36 3.90 -3.34 2.85
C ASP A 36 5.03 -2.31 2.75
N LEU A 37 4.82 -1.15 3.37
CA LEU A 37 5.77 -0.05 3.41
C LEU A 37 6.68 -0.17 4.64
N GLY A 38 7.55 -1.17 4.65
CA GLY A 38 8.48 -1.38 5.75
C GLY A 38 9.66 -0.38 5.77
N THR A 39 10.21 -0.16 6.95
CA THR A 39 11.37 0.74 7.16
C THR A 39 12.62 0.29 6.39
N ALA A 40 12.88 -1.00 6.35
CA ALA A 40 14.04 -1.57 5.67
C ALA A 40 13.74 -1.87 4.19
N ASN A 41 12.65 -2.58 3.93
CA ASN A 41 12.23 -3.02 2.61
C ASN A 41 10.74 -2.74 2.39
N THR A 42 10.38 -2.43 1.15
CA THR A 42 9.00 -2.43 0.67
C THR A 42 8.72 -3.74 -0.03
N LEU A 43 7.61 -4.39 0.34
CA LEU A 43 7.14 -5.62 -0.28
C LEU A 43 5.89 -5.36 -1.10
N VAL A 44 5.76 -6.01 -2.26
CA VAL A 44 4.51 -6.06 -3.00
C VAL A 44 4.12 -7.51 -3.23
N TYR A 45 2.93 -7.83 -2.78
CA TYR A 45 2.32 -9.15 -2.90
C TYR A 45 1.16 -9.12 -3.91
N VAL A 46 1.05 -10.16 -4.69
CA VAL A 46 -0.05 -10.42 -5.62
C VAL A 46 -0.69 -11.76 -5.27
N PRO A 47 -2.02 -11.85 -5.13
CA PRO A 47 -2.71 -13.14 -4.96
C PRO A 47 -2.25 -14.13 -6.04
N ASP A 48 -2.12 -15.39 -5.66
CA ASP A 48 -1.67 -16.52 -6.51
C ASP A 48 -0.24 -16.44 -7.06
N ARG A 49 0.49 -15.33 -6.82
CA ARG A 49 1.89 -15.17 -7.23
C ARG A 49 2.87 -14.94 -6.08
N GLY A 50 2.34 -14.63 -4.90
CA GLY A 50 3.16 -14.34 -3.73
C GLY A 50 3.81 -12.96 -3.79
N VAL A 51 4.94 -12.81 -3.09
CA VAL A 51 5.75 -11.59 -3.08
C VAL A 51 6.47 -11.47 -4.41
N ILE A 52 6.08 -10.48 -5.22
CA ILE A 52 6.65 -10.21 -6.56
C ILE A 52 7.66 -9.07 -6.59
N LEU A 53 7.71 -8.27 -5.52
CA LEU A 53 8.70 -7.23 -5.32
C LEU A 53 9.13 -7.23 -3.86
N ASN A 54 10.44 -7.23 -3.64
CA ASN A 54 11.08 -7.04 -2.35
C ASN A 54 12.28 -6.13 -2.58
N GLU A 55 12.11 -4.86 -2.32
CA GLU A 55 13.10 -3.83 -2.61
C GLU A 55 13.39 -2.99 -1.37
N PRO A 56 14.64 -2.55 -1.19
CA PRO A 56 14.98 -1.63 -0.11
C PRO A 56 14.15 -0.34 -0.17
N SER A 57 13.67 0.12 0.97
CA SER A 57 12.97 1.41 1.12
C SER A 57 13.99 2.57 1.09
N VAL A 58 14.64 2.76 -0.05
CA VAL A 58 15.69 3.76 -0.26
C VAL A 58 15.43 4.49 -1.57
N VAL A 59 15.64 5.81 -1.59
CA VAL A 59 15.53 6.66 -2.76
C VAL A 59 16.80 7.52 -2.87
N ALA A 60 17.40 7.56 -4.04
CA ALA A 60 18.50 8.48 -4.35
C ALA A 60 17.96 9.70 -5.08
N ILE A 61 18.22 10.88 -4.54
CA ILE A 61 17.80 12.18 -5.08
C ILE A 61 18.98 13.07 -5.36
N ARG A 62 18.81 13.96 -6.33
CA ARG A 62 19.76 15.06 -6.57
C ARG A 62 19.38 16.24 -5.70
N THR A 63 20.31 16.74 -4.90
CA THR A 63 20.13 17.95 -4.09
C THR A 63 20.19 19.20 -4.96
N GLY A 64 19.36 20.20 -4.65
CA GLY A 64 19.37 21.50 -5.36
C GLY A 64 18.42 21.60 -6.56
N SER A 65 17.57 20.64 -6.83
CA SER A 65 16.51 20.73 -7.84
C SER A 65 15.17 21.13 -7.22
N ILE A 66 14.42 22.00 -7.92
CA ILE A 66 13.18 22.59 -7.43
C ILE A 66 11.96 21.64 -7.58
N ALA A 67 12.08 20.59 -8.39
CA ALA A 67 10.97 19.67 -8.68
C ALA A 67 11.26 18.23 -8.17
N PRO A 68 10.43 17.69 -7.26
CA PRO A 68 10.66 16.36 -6.67
C PRO A 68 10.82 15.23 -7.70
N ASP A 69 9.95 15.18 -8.71
CA ASP A 69 9.94 14.13 -9.73
C ASP A 69 11.17 14.14 -10.66
N LYS A 70 11.82 15.31 -10.82
CA LYS A 70 13.04 15.44 -11.64
C LYS A 70 14.32 15.18 -10.85
N THR A 71 14.18 14.99 -9.56
CA THR A 71 15.29 14.87 -8.60
C THR A 71 15.62 13.42 -8.30
N VAL A 72 14.70 12.47 -8.55
CA VAL A 72 14.89 11.06 -8.26
C VAL A 72 15.79 10.43 -9.31
N LEU A 73 16.88 9.85 -8.85
CA LEU A 73 17.90 9.19 -9.69
C LEU A 73 17.75 7.68 -9.66
N ALA A 74 17.41 7.12 -8.51
CA ALA A 74 17.25 5.69 -8.33
C ALA A 74 16.31 5.38 -7.15
N VAL A 75 15.72 4.20 -7.17
CA VAL A 75 14.82 3.71 -6.09
C VAL A 75 15.17 2.25 -5.81
N GLY A 76 15.00 1.82 -4.57
CA GLY A 76 15.17 0.42 -4.20
C GLY A 76 16.64 -0.01 -4.17
N GLN A 77 16.93 -1.15 -4.77
CA GLN A 77 18.26 -1.74 -4.75
C GLN A 77 19.33 -0.83 -5.37
N GLU A 78 19.00 -0.14 -6.46
CA GLU A 78 19.93 0.80 -7.11
C GLU A 78 20.29 1.96 -6.18
N ALA A 79 19.28 2.55 -5.52
CA ALA A 79 19.50 3.62 -4.54
C ALA A 79 20.29 3.13 -3.32
N LYS A 80 20.05 1.88 -2.87
CA LYS A 80 20.81 1.27 -1.76
C LYS A 80 22.30 1.15 -2.07
N MET A 81 22.68 0.80 -3.31
CA MET A 81 24.08 0.74 -3.72
C MET A 81 24.79 2.10 -3.69
N MET A 82 24.02 3.18 -3.73
CA MET A 82 24.53 4.56 -3.67
C MET A 82 24.72 5.07 -2.23
N LEU A 83 24.19 4.38 -1.21
CA LEU A 83 24.36 4.77 0.19
C LEU A 83 25.83 4.88 0.57
N GLY A 84 26.24 6.04 1.10
CA GLY A 84 27.62 6.31 1.52
C GLY A 84 28.64 6.46 0.39
N ARG A 85 28.20 6.44 -0.88
CA ARG A 85 29.08 6.54 -2.06
C ARG A 85 28.63 7.64 -3.04
N THR A 86 27.72 8.52 -2.62
CA THR A 86 27.18 9.57 -3.49
C THR A 86 28.10 10.78 -3.56
N PRO A 87 28.27 11.40 -4.76
CA PRO A 87 28.86 12.74 -4.88
C PRO A 87 28.04 13.75 -4.07
N GLY A 88 28.63 14.90 -3.72
CA GLY A 88 28.03 15.90 -2.82
C GLY A 88 26.67 16.48 -3.26
N ASN A 89 26.30 16.28 -4.52
CA ASN A 89 25.00 16.71 -5.07
C ASN A 89 23.95 15.58 -5.16
N ILE A 90 24.24 14.40 -4.63
CA ILE A 90 23.32 13.26 -4.59
C ILE A 90 23.17 12.79 -3.14
N GLN A 91 21.96 12.50 -2.73
CA GLN A 91 21.67 11.98 -1.39
C GLN A 91 20.80 10.72 -1.50
N ALA A 92 21.22 9.64 -0.86
CA ALA A 92 20.37 8.45 -0.70
C ALA A 92 19.64 8.54 0.66
N ILE A 93 18.32 8.49 0.62
CA ILE A 93 17.43 8.73 1.77
C ILE A 93 16.58 7.49 2.02
N ARG A 94 16.30 7.21 3.29
CA ARG A 94 15.26 6.29 3.73
C ARG A 94 14.02 7.12 4.11
N PRO A 95 12.94 7.08 3.33
CA PRO A 95 11.75 7.88 3.62
C PRO A 95 10.94 7.35 4.81
N LEU A 96 11.15 6.07 5.18
CA LEU A 96 10.60 5.46 6.37
C LEU A 96 11.71 5.22 7.38
N LYS A 97 11.46 5.56 8.65
CA LYS A 97 12.40 5.43 9.74
C LYS A 97 11.67 5.12 11.03
N GLU A 98 12.11 4.08 11.74
CA GLU A 98 11.55 3.71 13.05
C GLU A 98 10.02 3.53 13.04
N GLY A 99 9.49 2.91 11.97
CA GLY A 99 8.06 2.66 11.84
C GLY A 99 7.21 3.92 11.54
N VAL A 100 7.83 5.03 11.15
CA VAL A 100 7.12 6.26 10.74
C VAL A 100 7.61 6.75 9.40
N ILE A 101 6.76 7.53 8.71
CA ILE A 101 7.16 8.19 7.47
C ILE A 101 7.89 9.49 7.83
N ALA A 102 9.20 9.50 7.63
CA ALA A 102 10.06 10.66 7.91
C ALA A 102 10.02 11.71 6.80
N ASP A 103 9.78 11.28 5.55
CA ASP A 103 9.65 12.16 4.38
C ASP A 103 8.54 11.65 3.46
N PHE A 104 7.41 12.38 3.46
CA PHE A 104 6.22 12.02 2.68
C PHE A 104 6.43 12.15 1.19
N THR A 105 7.08 13.19 0.75
CA THR A 105 7.32 13.46 -0.67
C THR A 105 8.15 12.35 -1.28
N ILE A 106 9.18 11.91 -0.58
CA ILE A 106 10.05 10.83 -1.05
C ILE A 106 9.36 9.46 -0.93
N ALA A 107 8.58 9.22 0.14
CA ALA A 107 7.79 8.00 0.30
C ALA A 107 6.74 7.86 -0.82
N GLU A 108 6.09 8.96 -1.18
CA GLU A 108 5.13 9.03 -2.30
C GLU A 108 5.80 8.64 -3.62
N VAL A 109 6.94 9.20 -3.93
CA VAL A 109 7.70 8.91 -5.16
C VAL A 109 8.11 7.44 -5.19
N MET A 110 8.60 6.91 -4.06
CA MET A 110 8.98 5.51 -3.91
C MET A 110 7.79 4.57 -4.15
N LEU A 111 6.64 4.86 -3.52
CA LEU A 111 5.42 4.08 -3.67
C LEU A 111 4.94 4.07 -5.14
N LYS A 112 4.88 5.24 -5.78
CA LYS A 112 4.53 5.36 -7.20
C LYS A 112 5.46 4.54 -8.09
N TYR A 113 6.76 4.58 -7.82
CA TYR A 113 7.74 3.80 -8.57
C TYR A 113 7.49 2.30 -8.44
N PHE A 114 7.31 1.78 -7.23
CA PHE A 114 7.09 0.35 -7.02
C PHE A 114 5.76 -0.15 -7.60
N ILE A 115 4.68 0.62 -7.46
CA ILE A 115 3.39 0.27 -8.07
C ILE A 115 3.54 0.20 -9.60
N ARG A 116 4.16 1.20 -10.23
CA ARG A 116 4.39 1.21 -11.68
C ARG A 116 5.26 0.06 -12.13
N LYS A 117 6.36 -0.22 -11.44
CA LYS A 117 7.28 -1.33 -11.73
C LYS A 117 6.57 -2.69 -11.75
N VAL A 118 5.61 -2.88 -10.85
CA VAL A 118 4.78 -4.11 -10.82
C VAL A 118 3.74 -4.14 -11.93
N GLN A 119 3.28 -2.97 -12.41
CA GLN A 119 2.28 -2.85 -13.46
C GLN A 119 2.86 -2.91 -14.89
N GLU A 120 4.14 -2.60 -15.11
CA GLU A 120 4.78 -2.56 -16.44
C GLU A 120 4.60 -3.83 -17.27
N ASN A 121 4.37 -4.97 -16.63
CA ASN A 121 4.12 -6.25 -17.28
C ASN A 121 2.63 -6.58 -17.47
N ARG A 122 1.72 -5.63 -17.21
CA ARG A 122 0.26 -5.88 -17.21
C ARG A 122 -0.47 -4.84 -18.06
N PHE A 123 -0.68 -5.17 -19.31
CA PHE A 123 -1.57 -4.41 -20.19
C PHE A 123 -2.99 -4.40 -19.60
N PHE A 124 -3.56 -3.23 -19.30
CA PHE A 124 -4.98 -2.96 -19.07
C PHE A 124 -5.61 -3.18 -17.69
N SER A 125 -4.95 -3.05 -16.57
CA SER A 125 -5.72 -3.11 -15.33
C SER A 125 -5.27 -2.15 -14.26
N SER A 126 -6.20 -1.32 -13.81
CA SER A 126 -6.05 -0.55 -12.58
C SER A 126 -6.31 -1.47 -11.38
N PRO A 127 -5.32 -1.79 -10.55
CA PRO A 127 -5.48 -2.71 -9.42
C PRO A 127 -6.26 -2.07 -8.28
N ARG A 128 -6.88 -2.90 -7.43
CA ARG A 128 -7.18 -2.53 -6.05
C ARG A 128 -5.92 -2.77 -5.24
N ILE A 129 -5.58 -1.82 -4.39
CA ILE A 129 -4.35 -1.90 -3.58
C ILE A 129 -4.71 -1.81 -2.10
N VAL A 130 -4.23 -2.76 -1.32
CA VAL A 130 -4.18 -2.67 0.15
C VAL A 130 -2.78 -2.23 0.52
N ILE A 131 -2.65 -1.18 1.33
CA ILE A 131 -1.36 -0.66 1.77
C ILE A 131 -1.28 -0.73 3.29
N CYS A 132 -0.25 -1.41 3.81
CA CYS A 132 0.09 -1.34 5.21
C CYS A 132 0.66 0.04 5.54
N VAL A 133 0.16 0.65 6.60
CA VAL A 133 0.64 1.93 7.11
C VAL A 133 1.03 1.78 8.57
N PRO A 134 2.07 2.51 9.02
CA PRO A 134 2.42 2.55 10.43
C PRO A 134 1.24 2.93 11.30
N GLY A 135 1.08 2.29 12.48
CA GLY A 135 -0.03 2.55 13.39
C GLY A 135 -0.11 3.99 13.91
N GLY A 136 1.03 4.72 13.93
CA GLY A 136 1.11 6.13 14.29
C GLY A 136 0.79 7.12 13.18
N SER A 137 0.46 6.65 11.96
CA SER A 137 0.18 7.52 10.82
C SER A 137 -1.05 8.39 11.05
N ASN A 138 -0.89 9.70 10.89
CA ASN A 138 -1.98 10.67 10.99
C ASN A 138 -2.85 10.69 9.72
N GLN A 139 -3.97 11.41 9.75
CA GLN A 139 -4.92 11.44 8.62
C GLN A 139 -4.34 12.08 7.35
N VAL A 140 -3.45 13.08 7.48
CA VAL A 140 -2.80 13.73 6.33
C VAL A 140 -1.88 12.75 5.63
N GLU A 141 -1.11 12.01 6.39
CA GLU A 141 -0.23 10.94 5.92
C GLU A 141 -0.99 9.84 5.20
N ARG A 142 -2.05 9.34 5.83
CA ARG A 142 -2.92 8.30 5.24
C ARG A 142 -3.54 8.78 3.92
N ARG A 143 -3.95 10.04 3.87
CA ARG A 143 -4.49 10.65 2.65
C ARG A 143 -3.43 10.75 1.56
N ALA A 144 -2.22 11.23 1.89
CA ALA A 144 -1.12 11.35 0.95
C ALA A 144 -0.74 9.99 0.33
N ILE A 145 -0.61 8.93 1.15
CA ILE A 145 -0.37 7.56 0.67
C ILE A 145 -1.47 7.09 -0.28
N ARG A 146 -2.74 7.32 0.08
CA ARG A 146 -3.87 6.93 -0.76
C ARG A 146 -3.86 7.64 -2.09
N GLU A 147 -3.68 8.96 -2.10
CA GLU A 147 -3.62 9.78 -3.30
C GLU A 147 -2.43 9.41 -4.19
N SER A 148 -1.30 9.07 -3.59
CA SER A 148 -0.10 8.60 -4.30
C SER A 148 -0.35 7.30 -5.05
N ALA A 149 -1.00 6.33 -4.39
CA ALA A 149 -1.33 5.05 -5.01
C ALA A 149 -2.36 5.21 -6.14
N ILE A 150 -3.37 6.09 -5.97
CA ILE A 150 -4.32 6.42 -7.03
C ILE A 150 -3.62 7.07 -8.22
N THR A 151 -2.72 8.04 -7.97
CA THR A 151 -1.93 8.70 -9.01
C THR A 151 -0.98 7.71 -9.72
N ALA A 152 -0.53 6.67 -9.02
CA ALA A 152 0.27 5.59 -9.61
C ALA A 152 -0.54 4.64 -10.51
N GLY A 153 -1.89 4.74 -10.50
CA GLY A 153 -2.79 3.95 -11.36
C GLY A 153 -3.68 2.97 -10.61
N ALA A 154 -3.75 3.03 -9.28
CA ALA A 154 -4.71 2.23 -8.52
C ALA A 154 -6.15 2.69 -8.80
N ARG A 155 -7.06 1.72 -8.95
CA ARG A 155 -8.50 1.98 -9.05
C ARG A 155 -9.12 2.28 -7.69
N GLU A 156 -8.66 1.58 -6.67
CA GLU A 156 -9.17 1.65 -5.31
C GLU A 156 -8.05 1.37 -4.34
N VAL A 157 -8.01 2.09 -3.22
CA VAL A 157 -6.96 1.97 -2.21
C VAL A 157 -7.56 1.82 -0.83
N PHE A 158 -7.19 0.74 -0.16
CA PHE A 158 -7.48 0.47 1.23
C PHE A 158 -6.22 0.62 2.07
N LEU A 159 -6.34 1.24 3.23
CA LEU A 159 -5.25 1.34 4.18
C LEU A 159 -5.55 0.44 5.38
N ILE A 160 -4.56 -0.32 5.80
CA ILE A 160 -4.62 -1.17 6.97
C ILE A 160 -3.44 -0.84 7.89
N GLU A 161 -3.67 -0.82 9.18
CA GLU A 161 -2.58 -0.64 10.14
C GLU A 161 -1.73 -1.90 10.22
N GLU A 162 -0.43 -1.72 10.29
CA GLU A 162 0.56 -2.81 10.31
C GLU A 162 0.26 -3.87 11.38
N PRO A 163 -0.04 -3.52 12.66
CA PRO A 163 -0.40 -4.52 13.66
C PRO A 163 -1.66 -5.32 13.31
N MET A 164 -2.66 -4.67 12.67
CA MET A 164 -3.88 -5.34 12.24
C MET A 164 -3.62 -6.30 11.07
N ALA A 165 -2.79 -5.90 10.10
CA ALA A 165 -2.38 -6.76 9.00
C ALA A 165 -1.64 -8.01 9.50
N MET A 166 -0.74 -7.83 10.46
CA MET A 166 -0.02 -8.93 11.10
C MET A 166 -0.94 -9.87 11.88
N ALA A 167 -1.91 -9.32 12.65
CA ALA A 167 -2.89 -10.11 13.38
C ALA A 167 -3.74 -10.99 12.44
N ILE A 168 -4.19 -10.42 11.33
CA ILE A 168 -4.93 -11.15 10.28
C ILE A 168 -4.04 -12.23 9.66
N GLY A 169 -2.80 -11.88 9.30
CA GLY A 169 -1.83 -12.82 8.72
C GLY A 169 -1.47 -13.98 9.64
N ALA A 170 -1.45 -13.74 10.96
CA ALA A 170 -1.27 -14.75 11.98
C ALA A 170 -2.56 -15.53 12.31
N SER A 171 -3.67 -15.27 11.61
CA SER A 171 -4.99 -15.87 11.85
C SER A 171 -5.51 -15.66 13.29
N LEU A 172 -5.18 -14.51 13.89
CA LEU A 172 -5.74 -14.16 15.19
C LEU A 172 -7.23 -13.77 15.05
N PRO A 173 -8.05 -14.02 16.09
CA PRO A 173 -9.50 -13.79 16.04
C PRO A 173 -9.84 -12.30 16.16
N VAL A 174 -9.43 -11.49 15.15
CA VAL A 174 -9.58 -10.02 15.16
C VAL A 174 -11.04 -9.53 15.12
N ALA A 175 -11.98 -10.39 14.73
CA ALA A 175 -13.41 -10.07 14.69
C ALA A 175 -14.15 -10.48 15.98
N GLU A 176 -13.51 -11.17 16.91
CA GLU A 176 -14.09 -11.64 18.15
C GLU A 176 -13.80 -10.68 19.30
N PRO A 177 -14.63 -10.60 20.35
CA PRO A 177 -14.39 -9.76 21.50
C PRO A 177 -13.35 -10.38 22.46
N THR A 178 -12.21 -10.80 21.92
CA THR A 178 -11.08 -11.39 22.62
C THR A 178 -9.86 -10.48 22.47
N GLY A 179 -9.03 -10.43 23.54
CA GLY A 179 -7.75 -9.70 23.48
C GLY A 179 -6.68 -10.54 22.76
N SER A 180 -6.05 -9.98 21.74
CA SER A 180 -4.89 -10.55 21.06
C SER A 180 -3.73 -9.54 21.12
N LEU A 181 -2.50 -10.03 21.19
CA LEU A 181 -1.29 -9.19 21.19
C LEU A 181 -0.43 -9.57 19.99
N VAL A 182 -0.02 -8.55 19.26
CA VAL A 182 1.01 -8.66 18.22
C VAL A 182 2.17 -7.76 18.61
N VAL A 183 3.38 -8.28 18.54
CA VAL A 183 4.62 -7.54 18.78
C VAL A 183 5.44 -7.55 17.51
N ASP A 184 5.70 -6.35 16.99
CA ASP A 184 6.60 -6.14 15.86
C ASP A 184 7.90 -5.53 16.35
N ILE A 185 9.02 -6.11 15.93
CA ILE A 185 10.37 -5.66 16.28
C ILE A 185 11.11 -5.45 14.95
N GLY A 186 11.11 -4.21 14.47
CA GLY A 186 11.76 -3.78 13.23
C GLY A 186 13.18 -3.26 13.42
#